data_67ccf57f26a0ea65dd075cff35e46e9e
#
_entry.id   67ccf57f26a0ea65dd075cff35e46e9e
#
_cell.length_a   1.000
_cell.length_b   1.000
_cell.length_c   1.000
_cell.angle_alpha   90.00
_cell.angle_beta   90.00
_cell.angle_gamma   90.00
#
_symmetry.space_group_name_H-M   'P 1'
#
loop_
_entity.id
_entity.type
_entity.pdbx_description
1 polymer ?
#
loop_
_entity_poly.entity_id
_entity_poly.type
_entity_poly.pdbx_seq_one_letter_code
_entity_poly.pdbx_strand_id
1 'polypeptide(L)'
;MITIHRPHLKKNHTSVFLKRIQVKGCENGQSWSNPDLVPTPIEDQNWKPYAYLAYCISDSYNAAGWRTAGSFITKGLSPGWTYGCNVLGHLVIAFIVAIHGLFGSKYHVPFTVQARAAFGFYFSHVIVFMRFIVGCYYYGINAYTGAECVQAMIYAMAPKFKHMKNTIHDGSTTSSMLLCYFIYTVICLPFHYIHAKNIRKFLIFKAIVCPITGIAMMIWLNSKAGGTSIIWNQGSKAKGSKLSWLIVQCVTTSAASYSTLGVNVNDFTRYAANYHAPYAQIYAIPLIHGIMTPMGIVGSVATELIYGRAIWDPLLIAEEWIGTPRGRVAAFFVALSFLIAQIGINISANSISAANDLTALFPKYVNIRRGQFIVVLLGGWALCPWEVIANTTTLTAFMGGYSIFLGPIAAVLMCDYFIVHRQKYDYEEFYNPNGIYRYGTRLGTNWRTIPLLLVGFVPLLPGLASYINTSIKLPQGVQNLYLVGYFYSFPVAFLTYYIICLLFPPESTLIEKAIIQPSRERNVLSESDLQKPKIYQITKKFIKDVVL
;
A
#
# COMPACT_ATOMS: atom_id res chain seq x y z
N MET A 1 47.59 -49.14 -7.07
CA MET A 1 46.74 -47.96 -7.28
C MET A 1 45.27 -48.41 -7.17
N ILE A 2 44.63 -48.14 -6.04
CA ILE A 2 43.23 -48.51 -5.84
C ILE A 2 42.39 -47.27 -6.15
N THR A 3 41.62 -47.34 -7.22
CA THR A 3 40.72 -46.26 -7.64
C THR A 3 39.42 -46.35 -6.83
N ILE A 4 39.23 -45.44 -5.88
CA ILE A 4 38.01 -45.37 -5.09
C ILE A 4 36.91 -44.68 -5.90
N HIS A 5 35.93 -45.45 -6.34
CA HIS A 5 34.70 -44.93 -6.93
C HIS A 5 33.88 -44.22 -5.86
N ARG A 6 33.74 -42.89 -5.95
CA ARG A 6 32.77 -42.12 -5.15
C ARG A 6 31.36 -42.28 -5.73
N PRO A 7 30.33 -42.61 -4.94
CA PRO A 7 29.00 -42.76 -5.46
C PRO A 7 28.35 -41.38 -5.75
N HIS A 8 27.93 -41.17 -6.97
CA HIS A 8 27.21 -40.01 -7.50
C HIS A 8 25.69 -39.95 -7.10
N LEU A 9 25.31 -40.28 -5.86
CA LEU A 9 23.93 -40.60 -5.53
C LEU A 9 23.13 -39.51 -4.79
N LYS A 10 23.67 -38.30 -4.53
CA LYS A 10 22.89 -37.23 -3.81
C LYS A 10 22.47 -36.02 -4.67
N LYS A 11 22.87 -35.89 -5.92
CA LYS A 11 22.50 -34.75 -6.77
C LYS A 11 21.13 -34.86 -7.46
N ASN A 12 20.52 -36.03 -7.56
CA ASN A 12 19.34 -36.23 -8.41
C ASN A 12 17.99 -35.84 -7.76
N HIS A 13 17.77 -36.04 -6.47
CA HIS A 13 16.46 -35.80 -5.87
C HIS A 13 16.13 -34.32 -5.73
N THR A 14 17.06 -33.51 -5.25
CA THR A 14 16.87 -32.04 -5.13
C THR A 14 16.72 -31.38 -6.50
N SER A 15 17.45 -31.84 -7.52
CA SER A 15 17.33 -31.30 -8.88
C SER A 15 16.01 -31.67 -9.55
N VAL A 16 15.47 -32.85 -9.29
CA VAL A 16 14.17 -33.30 -9.82
C VAL A 16 13.02 -32.55 -9.13
N PHE A 17 13.09 -32.38 -7.81
CA PHE A 17 12.10 -31.58 -7.08
C PHE A 17 12.08 -30.12 -7.53
N LEU A 18 13.23 -29.46 -7.61
CA LEU A 18 13.36 -28.07 -8.07
C LEU A 18 12.84 -27.89 -9.51
N LYS A 19 13.07 -28.86 -10.40
CA LYS A 19 12.49 -28.83 -11.75
C LYS A 19 10.95 -28.93 -11.75
N ARG A 20 10.36 -29.73 -10.85
CA ARG A 20 8.90 -29.88 -10.75
C ARG A 20 8.20 -28.60 -10.24
N ILE A 21 8.83 -27.84 -9.37
CA ILE A 21 8.27 -26.58 -8.83
C ILE A 21 8.58 -25.36 -9.71
N GLN A 22 9.37 -25.52 -10.78
CA GLN A 22 9.68 -24.45 -11.70
C GLN A 22 8.42 -23.89 -12.36
N VAL A 23 8.35 -22.55 -12.50
CA VAL A 23 7.22 -21.88 -13.16
C VAL A 23 7.25 -22.19 -14.66
N LYS A 24 6.14 -22.62 -15.23
CA LYS A 24 6.00 -22.86 -16.68
C LYS A 24 6.28 -21.56 -17.44
N GLY A 25 7.05 -21.65 -18.52
CA GLY A 25 7.47 -20.48 -19.31
C GLY A 25 8.84 -19.91 -18.95
N CYS A 26 9.48 -20.40 -17.86
CA CYS A 26 10.87 -20.06 -17.52
C CYS A 26 11.90 -21.06 -18.10
N GLU A 27 11.47 -21.96 -18.97
CA GLU A 27 12.29 -23.10 -19.45
C GLU A 27 13.44 -22.66 -20.37
N ASN A 28 13.38 -21.47 -20.98
CA ASN A 28 14.33 -20.99 -21.99
C ASN A 28 15.54 -20.24 -21.42
N GLY A 29 15.99 -20.54 -20.19
CA GLY A 29 17.24 -19.98 -19.65
C GLY A 29 17.14 -18.55 -19.10
N GLN A 30 16.00 -17.88 -19.21
CA GLN A 30 15.75 -16.56 -18.62
C GLN A 30 15.48 -16.69 -17.13
N SER A 31 16.55 -16.69 -16.32
CA SER A 31 16.43 -16.82 -14.86
C SER A 31 15.83 -15.58 -14.15
N TRP A 32 15.66 -14.46 -14.86
CA TRP A 32 15.29 -13.14 -14.30
C TRP A 32 13.90 -12.68 -14.70
N SER A 33 13.12 -13.50 -15.40
CA SER A 33 11.76 -13.19 -15.82
C SER A 33 10.84 -14.40 -15.74
N ASN A 34 9.54 -14.14 -15.70
CA ASN A 34 8.48 -15.15 -15.86
C ASN A 34 7.23 -14.47 -16.48
N PRO A 35 6.18 -15.23 -16.83
CA PRO A 35 4.97 -14.65 -17.44
C PRO A 35 4.30 -13.53 -16.67
N ASP A 36 4.45 -13.45 -15.34
CA ASP A 36 3.85 -12.41 -14.52
C ASP A 36 4.67 -11.10 -14.51
N LEU A 37 5.96 -11.14 -14.90
CA LEU A 37 6.86 -9.98 -14.90
C LEU A 37 7.01 -9.33 -16.28
N VAL A 38 6.70 -10.06 -17.37
CA VAL A 38 6.75 -9.50 -18.73
C VAL A 38 5.68 -8.45 -18.96
N PRO A 39 5.80 -7.60 -20.00
CA PRO A 39 4.77 -6.62 -20.32
C PRO A 39 3.39 -7.26 -20.49
N THR A 40 2.39 -6.63 -19.89
CA THR A 40 1.00 -7.12 -19.93
C THR A 40 0.51 -7.26 -21.37
N PRO A 41 -0.06 -8.40 -21.79
CA PRO A 41 -0.63 -8.59 -23.12
C PRO A 41 -1.71 -7.53 -23.45
N ILE A 42 -1.88 -7.17 -24.73
CA ILE A 42 -2.79 -6.10 -25.16
C ILE A 42 -4.24 -6.40 -24.76
N GLU A 43 -4.66 -7.64 -24.85
CA GLU A 43 -6.00 -8.11 -24.47
C GLU A 43 -6.32 -7.91 -22.98
N ASP A 44 -5.30 -7.90 -22.11
CA ASP A 44 -5.44 -7.68 -20.67
C ASP A 44 -5.33 -6.17 -20.30
N GLN A 45 -5.01 -5.27 -21.25
CA GLN A 45 -4.92 -3.81 -21.04
C GLN A 45 -6.28 -3.14 -21.17
N ASN A 46 -7.14 -3.37 -20.23
CA ASN A 46 -8.55 -2.97 -20.29
C ASN A 46 -8.99 -2.03 -19.16
N TRP A 47 -8.06 -1.56 -18.32
CA TRP A 47 -8.38 -0.64 -17.24
C TRP A 47 -8.55 0.79 -17.76
N LYS A 48 -9.81 1.21 -17.88
CA LYS A 48 -10.23 2.57 -18.19
C LYS A 48 -10.30 3.42 -16.91
N PRO A 49 -10.42 4.75 -16.97
CA PRO A 49 -10.47 5.63 -15.80
C PRO A 49 -11.45 5.18 -14.70
N TYR A 50 -12.62 4.66 -15.06
CA TYR A 50 -13.61 4.16 -14.09
C TYR A 50 -13.12 2.92 -13.30
N ALA A 51 -12.20 2.13 -13.86
CA ALA A 51 -11.65 0.98 -13.16
C ALA A 51 -10.74 1.42 -12.01
N TYR A 52 -9.99 2.52 -12.19
CA TYR A 52 -9.21 3.13 -11.11
C TYR A 52 -10.12 3.74 -10.04
N LEU A 53 -11.23 4.36 -10.41
CA LEU A 53 -12.23 4.84 -9.44
C LEU A 53 -12.78 3.67 -8.60
N ALA A 54 -13.20 2.59 -9.24
CA ALA A 54 -13.70 1.39 -8.56
C ALA A 54 -12.64 0.74 -7.66
N TYR A 55 -11.39 0.70 -8.13
CA TYR A 55 -10.25 0.23 -7.33
C TYR A 55 -10.06 1.11 -6.08
N CYS A 56 -10.02 2.44 -6.25
CA CYS A 56 -9.85 3.36 -5.14
C CYS A 56 -11.01 3.27 -4.13
N ILE A 57 -12.28 3.17 -4.58
CA ILE A 57 -13.43 2.95 -3.67
C ILE A 57 -13.22 1.64 -2.89
N SER A 58 -12.86 0.57 -3.59
CA SER A 58 -12.65 -0.72 -2.96
C SER A 58 -11.48 -0.71 -1.97
N ASP A 59 -10.41 -0.01 -2.27
CA ASP A 59 -9.22 0.05 -1.42
C ASP A 59 -9.45 0.94 -0.19
N SER A 60 -10.06 2.10 -0.37
CA SER A 60 -10.30 3.08 0.69
C SER A 60 -11.34 2.63 1.70
N TYR A 61 -12.40 1.90 1.27
CA TYR A 61 -13.43 1.45 2.19
C TYR A 61 -12.96 0.22 2.97
N ASN A 62 -12.43 0.50 4.14
CA ASN A 62 -11.97 -0.50 5.12
C ASN A 62 -11.97 0.09 6.53
N ALA A 63 -11.78 -0.76 7.55
CA ALA A 63 -11.73 -0.31 8.94
C ALA A 63 -10.56 0.64 9.22
N ALA A 64 -9.42 0.50 8.53
CA ALA A 64 -8.24 1.33 8.75
C ALA A 64 -8.48 2.80 8.39
N GLY A 65 -9.18 3.08 7.27
CA GLY A 65 -9.57 4.45 6.89
C GLY A 65 -10.47 5.12 7.93
N TRP A 66 -11.46 4.39 8.45
CA TRP A 66 -12.32 4.84 9.55
C TRP A 66 -11.50 5.12 10.81
N ARG A 67 -10.67 4.14 11.23
CA ARG A 67 -9.80 4.21 12.41
C ARG A 67 -8.84 5.39 12.35
N THR A 68 -8.26 5.68 11.19
CA THR A 68 -7.33 6.80 11.01
C THR A 68 -7.99 8.12 11.35
N ALA A 69 -9.16 8.44 10.77
CA ALA A 69 -9.90 9.67 11.05
C ALA A 69 -10.34 9.72 12.52
N GLY A 70 -10.92 8.65 13.04
CA GLY A 70 -11.35 8.55 14.44
C GLY A 70 -10.20 8.73 15.43
N SER A 71 -9.02 8.21 15.14
CA SER A 71 -7.85 8.31 16.03
C SER A 71 -7.37 9.74 16.24
N PHE A 72 -7.50 10.63 15.23
CA PHE A 72 -7.13 12.05 15.40
C PHE A 72 -8.13 12.83 16.23
N ILE A 73 -9.40 12.44 16.21
CA ILE A 73 -10.42 12.98 17.15
C ILE A 73 -10.04 12.60 18.58
N THR A 74 -9.71 11.33 18.85
CA THR A 74 -9.30 10.88 20.20
C THR A 74 -8.00 11.54 20.68
N LYS A 75 -7.09 11.90 19.78
CA LYS A 75 -5.87 12.67 20.08
C LYS A 75 -6.15 14.15 20.37
N GLY A 76 -7.37 14.64 20.13
CA GLY A 76 -7.81 15.99 20.46
C GLY A 76 -7.84 16.97 19.29
N LEU A 77 -7.84 16.51 18.05
CA LEU A 77 -8.07 17.33 16.87
C LEU A 77 -9.57 17.55 16.67
N SER A 78 -9.98 18.75 16.23
CA SER A 78 -11.39 19.02 15.92
C SER A 78 -11.84 18.30 14.65
N PRO A 79 -13.16 18.07 14.46
CA PRO A 79 -13.72 17.50 13.25
C PRO A 79 -13.28 18.20 11.97
N GLY A 80 -13.35 19.54 11.95
CA GLY A 80 -12.95 20.35 10.79
C GLY A 80 -11.48 20.21 10.44
N TRP A 81 -10.58 20.27 11.42
CA TRP A 81 -9.15 20.04 11.19
C TRP A 81 -8.87 18.61 10.73
N THR A 82 -9.49 17.62 11.36
CA THR A 82 -9.31 16.20 10.97
C THR A 82 -9.74 15.98 9.52
N TYR A 83 -10.88 16.55 9.11
CA TYR A 83 -11.38 16.45 7.74
C TYR A 83 -10.42 17.11 6.74
N GLY A 84 -10.10 18.40 6.97
CA GLY A 84 -9.24 19.17 6.06
C GLY A 84 -7.84 18.55 5.90
N CYS A 85 -7.21 18.14 7.01
CA CYS A 85 -5.90 17.51 7.00
C CYS A 85 -5.90 16.15 6.28
N ASN A 86 -6.96 15.35 6.50
CA ASN A 86 -7.08 14.06 5.84
C ASN A 86 -7.24 14.20 4.33
N VAL A 87 -8.13 15.07 3.87
CA VAL A 87 -8.34 15.34 2.43
C VAL A 87 -7.06 15.91 1.80
N LEU A 88 -6.37 16.85 2.47
CA LEU A 88 -5.12 17.43 1.98
C LEU A 88 -4.02 16.37 1.83
N GLY A 89 -3.83 15.51 2.82
CA GLY A 89 -2.84 14.43 2.75
C GLY A 89 -3.11 13.48 1.58
N HIS A 90 -4.36 13.09 1.39
CA HIS A 90 -4.75 12.23 0.26
C HIS A 90 -4.65 12.94 -1.09
N LEU A 91 -4.89 14.24 -1.16
CA LEU A 91 -4.69 15.02 -2.37
C LEU A 91 -3.22 15.03 -2.79
N VAL A 92 -2.30 15.28 -1.87
CA VAL A 92 -0.86 15.30 -2.16
C VAL A 92 -0.37 13.94 -2.66
N ILE A 93 -0.73 12.86 -1.96
CA ILE A 93 -0.28 11.53 -2.38
C ILE A 93 -0.94 11.07 -3.69
N ALA A 94 -2.16 11.53 -4.01
CA ALA A 94 -2.84 11.24 -5.25
C ALA A 94 -2.07 11.73 -6.49
N PHE A 95 -1.43 12.89 -6.41
CA PHE A 95 -0.55 13.38 -7.48
C PHE A 95 0.66 12.46 -7.68
N ILE A 96 1.29 12.03 -6.59
CA ILE A 96 2.45 11.13 -6.65
C ILE A 96 2.05 9.79 -7.28
N VAL A 97 0.95 9.19 -6.81
CA VAL A 97 0.42 7.92 -7.32
C VAL A 97 0.06 8.03 -8.81
N ALA A 98 -0.66 9.06 -9.22
CA ALA A 98 -1.11 9.23 -10.60
C ALA A 98 0.05 9.48 -11.57
N ILE A 99 1.00 10.35 -11.20
CA ILE A 99 2.17 10.67 -12.04
C ILE A 99 3.05 9.43 -12.16
N HIS A 100 3.36 8.75 -11.05
CA HIS A 100 4.16 7.54 -11.10
C HIS A 100 3.50 6.43 -11.93
N GLY A 101 2.16 6.34 -11.88
CA GLY A 101 1.37 5.39 -12.66
C GLY A 101 1.52 5.53 -14.19
N LEU A 102 1.98 6.67 -14.70
CA LEU A 102 2.25 6.88 -16.12
C LEU A 102 3.35 5.95 -16.67
N PHE A 103 4.30 5.54 -15.83
CA PHE A 103 5.28 4.55 -16.24
C PHE A 103 4.60 3.21 -16.57
N GLY A 104 3.76 2.70 -15.65
CA GLY A 104 3.07 1.44 -15.85
C GLY A 104 2.14 1.45 -17.06
N SER A 105 1.47 2.58 -17.35
CA SER A 105 0.61 2.73 -18.54
C SER A 105 1.38 2.86 -19.85
N LYS A 106 2.68 3.19 -19.81
CA LYS A 106 3.53 3.28 -20.99
C LYS A 106 4.26 1.97 -21.32
N TYR A 107 4.90 1.38 -20.32
CA TYR A 107 5.72 0.17 -20.48
C TYR A 107 4.97 -1.12 -20.16
N HIS A 108 3.85 -1.03 -19.44
CA HIS A 108 2.99 -2.13 -19.00
C HIS A 108 3.69 -3.23 -18.21
N VAL A 109 4.70 -2.86 -17.45
CA VAL A 109 5.46 -3.72 -16.55
C VAL A 109 5.21 -3.31 -15.09
N PRO A 110 5.40 -4.24 -14.11
CA PRO A 110 5.25 -3.92 -12.69
C PRO A 110 6.39 -3.02 -12.18
N PHE A 111 6.20 -2.43 -11.00
CA PHE A 111 7.21 -1.56 -10.37
C PHE A 111 8.52 -2.30 -10.10
N THR A 112 8.47 -3.60 -9.82
CA THR A 112 9.66 -4.44 -9.57
C THR A 112 10.61 -4.51 -10.76
N VAL A 113 10.07 -4.41 -11.96
CA VAL A 113 10.84 -4.34 -13.22
C VAL A 113 11.37 -2.91 -13.42
N GLN A 114 10.56 -1.87 -13.16
CA GLN A 114 11.03 -0.48 -13.18
C GLN A 114 12.21 -0.27 -12.21
N ALA A 115 12.14 -0.87 -11.02
CA ALA A 115 13.18 -0.74 -10.02
C ALA A 115 14.57 -1.18 -10.51
N ARG A 116 14.63 -2.13 -11.48
CA ARG A 116 15.89 -2.56 -12.09
C ARG A 116 16.58 -1.43 -12.83
N ALA A 117 15.82 -0.59 -13.52
CA ALA A 117 16.37 0.59 -14.19
C ALA A 117 16.84 1.63 -13.18
N ALA A 118 16.02 2.02 -12.22
CA ALA A 118 16.32 3.11 -11.31
C ALA A 118 17.42 2.79 -10.29
N PHE A 119 17.35 1.61 -9.67
CA PHE A 119 18.27 1.21 -8.58
C PHE A 119 19.45 0.36 -9.05
N GLY A 120 19.39 -0.16 -10.28
CA GLY A 120 20.32 -1.13 -10.82
C GLY A 120 19.81 -2.56 -10.71
N PHE A 121 20.22 -3.40 -11.65
CA PHE A 121 19.63 -4.71 -11.91
C PHE A 121 19.59 -5.61 -10.65
N TYR A 122 20.68 -5.69 -9.90
CA TYR A 122 20.74 -6.54 -8.70
C TYR A 122 20.32 -5.81 -7.42
N PHE A 123 20.65 -4.53 -7.27
CA PHE A 123 20.29 -3.78 -6.06
C PHE A 123 18.77 -3.58 -5.94
N SER A 124 18.06 -3.57 -7.06
CA SER A 124 16.59 -3.56 -7.06
C SER A 124 15.96 -4.67 -6.21
N HIS A 125 16.62 -5.83 -6.09
CA HIS A 125 16.13 -6.92 -5.25
C HIS A 125 16.07 -6.55 -3.77
N VAL A 126 17.00 -5.71 -3.27
CA VAL A 126 16.97 -5.19 -1.89
C VAL A 126 15.74 -4.30 -1.71
N ILE A 127 15.49 -3.41 -2.66
CA ILE A 127 14.34 -2.49 -2.66
C ILE A 127 13.02 -3.26 -2.70
N VAL A 128 12.92 -4.26 -3.58
CA VAL A 128 11.75 -5.12 -3.71
C VAL A 128 11.54 -5.94 -2.44
N PHE A 129 12.61 -6.45 -1.82
CA PHE A 129 12.52 -7.18 -0.55
C PHE A 129 12.03 -6.31 0.59
N MET A 130 12.52 -5.06 0.71
CA MET A 130 12.02 -4.10 1.71
C MET A 130 10.51 -3.88 1.53
N ARG A 131 10.05 -3.67 0.30
CA ARG A 131 8.62 -3.49 0.03
C ARG A 131 7.80 -4.76 0.28
N PHE A 132 8.34 -5.94 -0.05
CA PHE A 132 7.73 -7.23 0.26
C PHE A 132 7.44 -7.40 1.75
N ILE A 133 8.40 -7.06 2.62
CA ILE A 133 8.23 -7.12 4.08
C ILE A 133 7.08 -6.19 4.51
N VAL A 134 7.04 -4.96 4.00
CA VAL A 134 5.94 -4.02 4.29
C VAL A 134 4.59 -4.60 3.83
N GLY A 135 4.54 -5.20 2.63
CA GLY A 135 3.34 -5.85 2.11
C GLY A 135 2.86 -7.03 2.98
N CYS A 136 3.78 -7.83 3.50
CA CYS A 136 3.47 -8.91 4.45
C CYS A 136 2.88 -8.38 5.76
N TYR A 137 3.45 -7.31 6.33
CA TYR A 137 2.88 -6.69 7.53
C TYR A 137 1.48 -6.14 7.31
N TYR A 138 1.25 -5.45 6.18
CA TYR A 138 -0.08 -4.97 5.83
C TYR A 138 -1.09 -6.09 5.63
N TYR A 139 -0.66 -7.20 5.02
CA TYR A 139 -1.49 -8.39 4.92
C TYR A 139 -1.93 -8.87 6.31
N GLY A 140 -0.98 -9.01 7.23
CA GLY A 140 -1.24 -9.47 8.59
C GLY A 140 -2.18 -8.54 9.36
N ILE A 141 -1.93 -7.22 9.33
CA ILE A 141 -2.77 -6.21 9.98
C ILE A 141 -4.22 -6.28 9.47
N ASN A 142 -4.41 -6.34 8.16
CA ASN A 142 -5.75 -6.43 7.59
C ASN A 142 -6.40 -7.80 7.83
N ALA A 143 -5.61 -8.88 7.91
CA ALA A 143 -6.11 -10.19 8.27
C ALA A 143 -6.60 -10.24 9.73
N TYR A 144 -5.88 -9.58 10.64
CA TYR A 144 -6.30 -9.48 12.03
C TYR A 144 -7.60 -8.67 12.17
N THR A 145 -7.70 -7.54 11.46
CA THR A 145 -8.96 -6.78 11.40
C THR A 145 -10.10 -7.60 10.79
N GLY A 146 -9.83 -8.46 9.81
CA GLY A 146 -10.81 -9.42 9.30
C GLY A 146 -11.25 -10.43 10.36
N ALA A 147 -10.34 -10.87 11.22
CA ALA A 147 -10.66 -11.73 12.36
C ALA A 147 -11.52 -11.01 13.42
N GLU A 148 -11.27 -9.72 13.67
CA GLU A 148 -12.14 -8.88 14.51
C GLU A 148 -13.57 -8.83 13.93
N CYS A 149 -13.71 -8.75 12.60
CA CYS A 149 -15.03 -8.83 11.96
C CYS A 149 -15.70 -10.18 12.21
N VAL A 150 -14.99 -11.30 12.08
CA VAL A 150 -15.50 -12.64 12.39
C VAL A 150 -15.91 -12.74 13.85
N GLN A 151 -15.09 -12.22 14.76
CA GLN A 151 -15.38 -12.19 16.20
C GLN A 151 -16.66 -11.40 16.50
N ALA A 152 -16.82 -10.21 15.92
CA ALA A 152 -18.02 -9.39 16.09
C ALA A 152 -19.27 -10.08 15.54
N MET A 153 -19.17 -10.80 14.40
CA MET A 153 -20.27 -11.61 13.87
C MET A 153 -20.65 -12.74 14.84
N ILE A 154 -19.67 -13.45 15.39
CA ILE A 154 -19.92 -14.54 16.35
C ILE A 154 -20.53 -13.98 17.64
N TYR A 155 -20.07 -12.85 18.16
CA TYR A 155 -20.68 -12.19 19.33
C TYR A 155 -22.13 -11.79 19.07
N ALA A 156 -22.45 -11.31 17.87
CA ALA A 156 -23.82 -10.97 17.49
C ALA A 156 -24.75 -12.21 17.44
N MET A 157 -24.25 -13.36 16.95
CA MET A 157 -25.00 -14.61 16.89
C MET A 157 -25.06 -15.33 18.24
N ALA A 158 -23.92 -15.44 18.92
CA ALA A 158 -23.72 -16.20 20.15
C ALA A 158 -22.99 -15.37 21.21
N PRO A 159 -23.67 -14.49 21.95
CA PRO A 159 -23.04 -13.59 22.95
C PRO A 159 -22.22 -14.33 24.01
N LYS A 160 -22.57 -15.59 24.31
CA LYS A 160 -21.82 -16.45 25.24
C LYS A 160 -20.35 -16.65 24.82
N PHE A 161 -20.03 -16.55 23.53
CA PHE A 161 -18.67 -16.67 23.02
C PHE A 161 -17.73 -15.58 23.59
N LYS A 162 -18.25 -14.43 23.99
CA LYS A 162 -17.49 -13.37 24.67
C LYS A 162 -16.86 -13.83 25.99
N HIS A 163 -17.44 -14.87 26.63
CA HIS A 163 -16.98 -15.45 27.90
C HIS A 163 -16.12 -16.70 27.70
N MET A 164 -15.64 -16.95 26.48
CA MET A 164 -14.70 -18.05 26.20
C MET A 164 -13.45 -17.91 27.06
N LYS A 165 -13.06 -19.01 27.75
CA LYS A 165 -11.88 -19.01 28.60
C LYS A 165 -10.62 -18.67 27.78
N ASN A 166 -9.90 -17.64 28.22
CA ASN A 166 -8.61 -17.32 27.62
C ASN A 166 -7.53 -18.22 28.22
N THR A 167 -6.79 -18.93 27.38
CA THR A 167 -5.66 -19.80 27.75
C THR A 167 -4.30 -19.17 27.40
N ILE A 168 -4.30 -17.96 26.79
CA ILE A 168 -3.10 -17.20 26.46
C ILE A 168 -2.92 -16.14 27.55
N HIS A 169 -1.93 -16.32 28.43
CA HIS A 169 -1.82 -15.51 29.64
C HIS A 169 -1.06 -14.20 29.45
N ASP A 170 -0.03 -14.15 28.60
CA ASP A 170 0.88 -13.01 28.45
C ASP A 170 0.97 -12.45 27.01
N GLY A 171 -0.10 -12.58 26.21
CA GLY A 171 -0.11 -12.14 24.81
C GLY A 171 -0.99 -10.92 24.55
N SER A 172 -0.71 -10.20 23.48
CA SER A 172 -1.53 -9.09 22.95
C SER A 172 -2.84 -9.56 22.33
N THR A 173 -3.11 -10.86 22.31
CA THR A 173 -4.31 -11.48 21.73
C THR A 173 -4.93 -12.51 22.68
N THR A 174 -6.16 -12.92 22.38
CA THR A 174 -6.92 -13.90 23.18
C THR A 174 -7.13 -15.19 22.39
N SER A 175 -7.42 -16.30 23.11
CA SER A 175 -7.73 -17.59 22.48
C SER A 175 -8.94 -17.48 21.54
N SER A 176 -9.98 -16.72 21.91
CA SER A 176 -11.14 -16.47 21.05
C SER A 176 -10.77 -15.71 19.79
N MET A 177 -9.86 -14.73 19.89
CA MET A 177 -9.39 -13.95 18.78
C MET A 177 -8.53 -14.78 17.82
N LEU A 178 -7.62 -15.64 18.32
CA LEU A 178 -6.84 -16.55 17.47
C LEU A 178 -7.74 -17.57 16.74
N LEU A 179 -8.80 -18.06 17.39
CA LEU A 179 -9.79 -18.91 16.72
C LEU A 179 -10.48 -18.15 15.57
N CYS A 180 -10.93 -16.93 15.82
CA CYS A 180 -11.53 -16.08 14.79
C CYS A 180 -10.53 -15.76 13.65
N TYR A 181 -9.25 -15.59 13.99
CA TYR A 181 -8.17 -15.37 13.03
C TYR A 181 -7.95 -16.60 12.12
N PHE A 182 -7.98 -17.79 12.70
CA PHE A 182 -7.93 -19.02 11.94
C PHE A 182 -9.14 -19.16 11.01
N ILE A 183 -10.36 -18.90 11.51
CA ILE A 183 -11.60 -18.93 10.71
C ILE A 183 -11.50 -17.93 9.54
N TYR A 184 -11.04 -16.68 9.80
CA TYR A 184 -10.84 -15.69 8.75
C TYR A 184 -9.85 -16.19 7.70
N THR A 185 -8.72 -16.77 8.13
CA THR A 185 -7.70 -17.31 7.22
C THR A 185 -8.32 -18.36 6.29
N VAL A 186 -9.10 -19.30 6.85
CA VAL A 186 -9.78 -20.34 6.06
C VAL A 186 -10.77 -19.74 5.07
N ILE A 187 -11.55 -18.73 5.48
CA ILE A 187 -12.49 -18.02 4.59
C ILE A 187 -11.74 -17.35 3.43
N CYS A 188 -10.55 -16.79 3.69
CA CYS A 188 -9.77 -16.08 2.67
C CYS A 188 -9.06 -16.99 1.67
N LEU A 189 -8.70 -18.23 2.04
CA LEU A 189 -7.94 -19.14 1.18
C LEU A 189 -8.49 -19.29 -0.27
N PRO A 190 -9.81 -19.51 -0.49
CA PRO A 190 -10.36 -19.60 -1.84
C PRO A 190 -10.15 -18.33 -2.68
N PHE A 191 -10.20 -17.16 -2.04
CA PHE A 191 -10.04 -15.88 -2.73
C PHE A 191 -8.59 -15.63 -3.17
N HIS A 192 -7.59 -16.16 -2.46
CA HIS A 192 -6.18 -16.11 -2.88
C HIS A 192 -5.88 -16.97 -4.11
N TYR A 193 -6.76 -17.90 -4.47
CA TYR A 193 -6.62 -18.66 -5.70
C TYR A 193 -7.07 -17.87 -6.93
N ILE A 194 -7.86 -16.80 -6.76
CA ILE A 194 -8.36 -15.95 -7.86
C ILE A 194 -7.19 -15.16 -8.46
N HIS A 195 -7.03 -15.25 -9.78
CA HIS A 195 -6.03 -14.48 -10.48
C HIS A 195 -6.35 -12.99 -10.47
N ALA A 196 -5.33 -12.13 -10.38
CA ALA A 196 -5.46 -10.67 -10.29
C ALA A 196 -6.40 -10.06 -11.35
N LYS A 197 -6.37 -10.55 -12.60
CA LYS A 197 -7.25 -10.09 -13.68
C LYS A 197 -8.74 -10.36 -13.46
N ASN A 198 -9.09 -11.36 -12.66
CA ASN A 198 -10.49 -11.79 -12.44
C ASN A 198 -11.12 -11.16 -11.19
N ILE A 199 -10.33 -10.52 -10.33
CA ILE A 199 -10.81 -9.94 -9.06
C ILE A 199 -11.73 -8.73 -9.25
N ARG A 200 -11.72 -8.10 -10.43
CA ARG A 200 -12.48 -6.88 -10.74
C ARG A 200 -13.97 -6.96 -10.37
N LYS A 201 -14.64 -8.09 -10.65
CA LYS A 201 -16.07 -8.26 -10.33
C LYS A 201 -16.33 -8.18 -8.82
N PHE A 202 -15.46 -8.80 -8.04
CA PHE A 202 -15.54 -8.76 -6.57
C PHE A 202 -15.25 -7.36 -6.04
N LEU A 203 -14.27 -6.63 -6.60
CA LEU A 203 -13.99 -5.25 -6.21
C LEU A 203 -15.16 -4.30 -6.51
N ILE A 204 -15.85 -4.47 -7.63
CA ILE A 204 -17.07 -3.69 -7.96
C ILE A 204 -18.19 -4.00 -6.96
N PHE A 205 -18.44 -5.28 -6.66
CA PHE A 205 -19.44 -5.69 -5.66
C PHE A 205 -19.14 -5.04 -4.30
N LYS A 206 -17.90 -5.15 -3.82
CA LYS A 206 -17.43 -4.50 -2.58
C LYS A 206 -17.62 -2.99 -2.62
N ALA A 207 -17.24 -2.34 -3.72
CA ALA A 207 -17.33 -0.88 -3.89
C ALA A 207 -18.78 -0.34 -3.82
N ILE A 208 -19.78 -1.19 -4.06
CA ILE A 208 -21.19 -0.83 -3.95
C ILE A 208 -21.72 -1.14 -2.53
N VAL A 209 -21.53 -2.38 -2.07
CA VAL A 209 -22.18 -2.88 -0.84
C VAL A 209 -21.58 -2.25 0.42
N CYS A 210 -20.25 -2.16 0.48
CA CYS A 210 -19.59 -1.73 1.72
C CYS A 210 -19.86 -0.27 2.10
N PRO A 211 -19.80 0.73 1.19
CA PRO A 211 -20.09 2.12 1.55
C PRO A 211 -21.51 2.35 2.08
N ILE A 212 -22.49 1.58 1.60
CA ILE A 212 -23.88 1.68 2.07
C ILE A 212 -23.95 1.45 3.59
N THR A 213 -23.25 0.43 4.08
CA THR A 213 -23.22 0.12 5.53
C THR A 213 -22.57 1.23 6.34
N GLY A 214 -21.44 1.78 5.88
CA GLY A 214 -20.74 2.86 6.57
C GLY A 214 -21.57 4.16 6.61
N ILE A 215 -22.24 4.50 5.50
CA ILE A 215 -23.14 5.65 5.44
C ILE A 215 -24.33 5.45 6.38
N ALA A 216 -24.96 4.27 6.37
CA ALA A 216 -26.06 3.96 7.27
C ALA A 216 -25.65 4.08 8.75
N MET A 217 -24.47 3.56 9.11
CA MET A 217 -23.89 3.66 10.44
C MET A 217 -23.62 5.12 10.83
N MET A 218 -23.05 5.91 9.93
CA MET A 218 -22.80 7.34 10.14
C MET A 218 -24.10 8.12 10.36
N ILE A 219 -25.13 7.88 9.55
CA ILE A 219 -26.43 8.54 9.68
C ILE A 219 -27.08 8.20 11.03
N TRP A 220 -27.05 6.92 11.43
CA TRP A 220 -27.60 6.48 12.71
C TRP A 220 -26.87 7.13 13.89
N LEU A 221 -25.52 7.13 13.88
CA LEU A 221 -24.72 7.76 14.93
C LEU A 221 -24.97 9.28 15.02
N ASN A 222 -25.02 9.94 13.86
CA ASN A 222 -25.31 11.38 13.79
C ASN A 222 -26.69 11.73 14.39
N SER A 223 -27.71 10.93 14.05
CA SER A 223 -29.06 11.10 14.59
C SER A 223 -29.12 10.90 16.13
N LYS A 224 -28.44 9.85 16.61
CA LYS A 224 -28.40 9.54 18.06
C LYS A 224 -27.60 10.56 18.89
N ALA A 225 -26.58 11.17 18.31
CA ALA A 225 -25.77 12.20 18.97
C ALA A 225 -26.42 13.58 19.00
N GLY A 226 -27.60 13.77 18.44
CA GLY A 226 -28.33 15.05 18.43
C GLY A 226 -28.12 15.89 17.17
N GLY A 227 -27.48 15.33 16.12
CA GLY A 227 -27.40 15.96 14.81
C GLY A 227 -26.02 16.50 14.42
N THR A 228 -25.91 16.90 13.17
CA THR A 228 -24.66 17.30 12.53
C THR A 228 -23.98 18.50 13.18
N SER A 229 -24.75 19.51 13.58
CA SER A 229 -24.23 20.74 14.18
C SER A 229 -23.45 20.46 15.48
N ILE A 230 -23.97 19.57 16.33
CA ILE A 230 -23.33 19.24 17.63
C ILE A 230 -21.98 18.54 17.37
N ILE A 231 -21.91 17.69 16.36
CA ILE A 231 -20.69 16.95 16.02
C ILE A 231 -19.63 17.89 15.43
N TRP A 232 -19.98 18.68 14.42
CA TRP A 232 -19.00 19.47 13.67
C TRP A 232 -18.54 20.75 14.35
N ASN A 233 -19.30 21.27 15.33
CA ASN A 233 -18.92 22.44 16.09
C ASN A 233 -17.99 22.14 17.29
N GLN A 234 -17.56 20.89 17.45
CA GLN A 234 -16.58 20.53 18.49
C GLN A 234 -15.22 21.19 18.21
N GLY A 235 -14.72 21.94 19.19
CA GLY A 235 -13.39 22.54 19.13
C GLY A 235 -12.25 21.53 19.33
N SER A 236 -11.04 21.91 18.96
CA SER A 236 -9.84 21.11 19.26
C SER A 236 -9.55 21.11 20.75
N LYS A 237 -9.37 19.92 21.33
CA LYS A 237 -8.90 19.74 22.74
C LYS A 237 -7.41 20.05 22.86
N ALA A 238 -6.62 19.78 21.82
CA ALA A 238 -5.21 20.17 21.73
C ALA A 238 -5.11 21.68 21.42
N LYS A 239 -4.11 22.36 22.02
CA LYS A 239 -3.87 23.81 21.84
C LYS A 239 -2.39 24.09 21.60
N GLY A 240 -2.07 25.30 21.07
CA GLY A 240 -0.71 25.77 20.87
C GLY A 240 0.12 24.85 19.98
N SER A 241 1.40 24.68 20.29
CA SER A 241 2.35 23.87 19.51
C SER A 241 1.88 22.41 19.35
N LYS A 242 1.21 21.83 20.36
CA LYS A 242 0.66 20.48 20.27
C LYS A 242 -0.39 20.36 19.14
N LEU A 243 -1.25 21.36 18.98
CA LEU A 243 -2.23 21.41 17.91
C LEU A 243 -1.54 21.44 16.54
N SER A 244 -0.56 22.31 16.36
CA SER A 244 0.18 22.45 15.10
C SER A 244 0.85 21.13 14.68
N TRP A 245 1.52 20.45 15.61
CA TRP A 245 2.16 19.17 15.31
C TRP A 245 1.17 18.03 15.08
N LEU A 246 0.00 18.09 15.71
CA LEU A 246 -1.09 17.14 15.45
C LEU A 246 -1.67 17.33 14.04
N ILE A 247 -1.80 18.57 13.57
CA ILE A 247 -2.19 18.90 12.19
C ILE A 247 -1.17 18.32 11.21
N VAL A 248 0.12 18.59 11.42
CA VAL A 248 1.20 18.03 10.57
C VAL A 248 1.16 16.50 10.56
N GLN A 249 1.03 15.88 11.73
CA GLN A 249 0.93 14.42 11.84
C GLN A 249 -0.29 13.88 11.09
N CYS A 250 -1.44 14.55 11.16
CA CYS A 250 -2.65 14.12 10.47
C CYS A 250 -2.45 14.14 8.94
N VAL A 251 -1.94 15.23 8.39
CA VAL A 251 -1.65 15.34 6.94
C VAL A 251 -0.64 14.28 6.51
N THR A 252 0.44 14.12 7.28
CA THR A 252 1.51 13.14 6.98
C THR A 252 0.99 11.70 7.03
N THR A 253 0.23 11.34 8.08
CA THR A 253 -0.33 9.99 8.22
C THR A 253 -1.33 9.67 7.11
N SER A 254 -2.14 10.65 6.71
CA SER A 254 -3.09 10.51 5.62
C SER A 254 -2.38 10.30 4.27
N ALA A 255 -1.34 11.05 3.98
CA ALA A 255 -0.50 10.81 2.79
C ALA A 255 0.23 9.46 2.87
N ALA A 256 0.77 9.11 4.05
CA ALA A 256 1.50 7.88 4.28
C ALA A 256 0.65 6.63 4.03
N SER A 257 -0.67 6.68 4.27
CA SER A 257 -1.57 5.53 4.05
C SER A 257 -1.54 5.00 2.62
N TYR A 258 -1.20 5.83 1.63
CA TYR A 258 -1.06 5.49 0.22
C TYR A 258 0.41 5.44 -0.27
N SER A 259 1.38 5.55 0.62
CA SER A 259 2.81 5.54 0.23
C SER A 259 3.24 4.21 -0.40
N THR A 260 2.64 3.08 -0.01
CA THR A 260 2.84 1.79 -0.69
C THR A 260 2.39 1.85 -2.14
N LEU A 261 1.19 2.37 -2.40
CA LEU A 261 0.68 2.55 -3.75
C LEU A 261 1.53 3.59 -4.52
N GLY A 262 2.05 4.61 -3.84
CA GLY A 262 3.02 5.56 -4.40
C GLY A 262 4.26 4.89 -4.98
N VAL A 263 4.67 3.72 -4.46
CA VAL A 263 5.79 2.93 -4.99
C VAL A 263 5.33 1.94 -6.07
N ASN A 264 4.26 1.18 -5.81
CA ASN A 264 3.91 0.02 -6.63
C ASN A 264 2.66 0.21 -7.50
N VAL A 265 2.24 1.42 -7.73
CA VAL A 265 1.07 1.71 -8.59
C VAL A 265 1.17 1.07 -9.97
N ASN A 266 2.39 0.83 -10.46
CA ASN A 266 2.65 0.20 -11.76
C ASN A 266 2.19 -1.26 -11.82
N ASP A 267 2.04 -1.94 -10.69
CA ASP A 267 1.44 -3.28 -10.62
C ASP A 267 -0.02 -3.27 -11.11
N PHE A 268 -0.68 -2.12 -11.01
CA PHE A 268 -2.07 -1.90 -11.44
C PHE A 268 -2.15 -1.11 -12.76
N THR A 269 -1.31 -0.08 -12.93
CA THR A 269 -1.37 0.75 -14.15
C THR A 269 -0.78 0.04 -15.36
N ARG A 270 -0.08 -1.07 -15.18
CA ARG A 270 0.30 -1.97 -16.29
C ARG A 270 -0.89 -2.52 -17.08
N TYR A 271 -2.09 -2.53 -16.49
CA TYR A 271 -3.34 -2.92 -17.15
C TYR A 271 -4.09 -1.75 -17.78
N ALA A 272 -3.52 -0.55 -17.82
CA ALA A 272 -4.16 0.64 -18.37
C ALA A 272 -4.51 0.47 -19.86
N ALA A 273 -5.74 0.84 -20.21
CA ALA A 273 -6.21 0.83 -21.60
C ALA A 273 -5.61 1.96 -22.44
N ASN A 274 -5.18 3.05 -21.79
CA ASN A 274 -4.50 4.17 -22.43
C ASN A 274 -3.55 4.86 -21.44
N TYR A 275 -2.61 5.65 -21.99
CA TYR A 275 -1.56 6.32 -21.23
C TYR A 275 -2.08 7.23 -20.11
N HIS A 276 -3.20 7.91 -20.33
CA HIS A 276 -3.73 8.91 -19.41
C HIS A 276 -4.71 8.34 -18.37
N ALA A 277 -5.07 7.06 -18.45
CA ALA A 277 -6.02 6.45 -17.52
C ALA A 277 -5.62 6.59 -16.03
N PRO A 278 -4.33 6.54 -15.64
CA PRO A 278 -3.90 6.73 -14.25
C PRO A 278 -4.23 8.08 -13.64
N TYR A 279 -4.41 9.15 -14.45
CA TYR A 279 -4.80 10.48 -13.94
C TYR A 279 -6.14 10.48 -13.19
N ALA A 280 -7.00 9.50 -13.44
CA ALA A 280 -8.24 9.35 -12.67
C ALA A 280 -8.00 9.27 -11.15
N GLN A 281 -6.82 8.82 -10.71
CA GLN A 281 -6.48 8.69 -9.30
C GLN A 281 -6.30 10.04 -8.59
N ILE A 282 -5.97 11.13 -9.34
CA ILE A 282 -5.87 12.49 -8.79
C ILE A 282 -7.22 12.93 -8.19
N TYR A 283 -8.31 12.53 -8.82
CA TYR A 283 -9.66 12.88 -8.35
C TYR A 283 -10.24 11.79 -7.46
N ALA A 284 -10.01 10.53 -7.81
CA ALA A 284 -10.60 9.40 -7.12
C ALA A 284 -10.15 9.30 -5.65
N ILE A 285 -8.86 9.40 -5.37
CA ILE A 285 -8.31 9.23 -4.02
C ILE A 285 -8.86 10.31 -3.06
N PRO A 286 -8.72 11.65 -3.31
CA PRO A 286 -9.21 12.66 -2.38
C PRO A 286 -10.73 12.71 -2.30
N LEU A 287 -11.46 12.46 -3.39
CA LEU A 287 -12.92 12.42 -3.40
C LEU A 287 -13.45 11.31 -2.48
N ILE A 288 -12.90 10.11 -2.61
CA ILE A 288 -13.36 8.96 -1.83
C ILE A 288 -13.02 9.15 -0.35
N HIS A 289 -11.82 9.63 -0.04
CA HIS A 289 -11.45 9.94 1.34
C HIS A 289 -12.23 11.13 1.91
N GLY A 290 -12.63 12.09 1.07
CA GLY A 290 -13.57 13.15 1.45
C GLY A 290 -14.93 12.60 1.90
N ILE A 291 -15.38 11.48 1.31
CA ILE A 291 -16.64 10.80 1.71
C ILE A 291 -16.43 9.89 2.92
N MET A 292 -15.26 9.25 3.02
CA MET A 292 -14.98 8.25 4.07
C MET A 292 -14.58 8.86 5.41
N THR A 293 -13.80 9.95 5.38
CA THR A 293 -13.31 10.63 6.60
C THR A 293 -14.42 11.06 7.56
N PRO A 294 -15.56 11.64 7.08
CA PRO A 294 -16.70 11.96 7.95
C PRO A 294 -17.23 10.77 8.75
N MET A 295 -17.16 9.54 8.22
CA MET A 295 -17.64 8.35 8.93
C MET A 295 -16.83 8.10 10.20
N GLY A 296 -15.50 8.17 10.13
CA GLY A 296 -14.62 8.01 11.30
C GLY A 296 -14.72 9.17 12.29
N ILE A 297 -14.89 10.40 11.79
CA ILE A 297 -15.10 11.59 12.62
C ILE A 297 -16.41 11.47 13.40
N VAL A 298 -17.53 11.26 12.70
CA VAL A 298 -18.85 11.08 13.30
C VAL A 298 -18.85 9.90 14.27
N GLY A 299 -18.21 8.78 13.88
CA GLY A 299 -18.05 7.62 14.74
C GLY A 299 -17.46 7.95 16.10
N SER A 300 -16.32 8.64 16.12
CA SER A 300 -15.63 8.97 17.38
C SER A 300 -16.32 10.05 18.19
N VAL A 301 -16.80 11.13 17.56
CA VAL A 301 -17.47 12.23 18.27
C VAL A 301 -18.83 11.79 18.80
N ALA A 302 -19.63 11.10 17.98
CA ALA A 302 -20.95 10.63 18.39
C ALA A 302 -20.87 9.64 19.55
N THR A 303 -19.90 8.72 19.52
CA THR A 303 -19.72 7.75 20.61
C THR A 303 -19.26 8.41 21.91
N GLU A 304 -18.47 9.48 21.84
CA GLU A 304 -18.14 10.29 23.02
C GLU A 304 -19.40 10.94 23.63
N LEU A 305 -20.31 11.44 22.80
CA LEU A 305 -21.57 12.04 23.25
C LEU A 305 -22.58 11.01 23.79
N ILE A 306 -22.64 9.81 23.16
CA ILE A 306 -23.64 8.77 23.50
C ILE A 306 -23.16 7.92 24.69
N TYR A 307 -21.89 7.51 24.68
CA TYR A 307 -21.33 6.53 25.62
C TYR A 307 -20.31 7.13 26.60
N GLY A 308 -20.03 8.43 26.53
CA GLY A 308 -19.05 9.12 27.40
C GLY A 308 -17.60 8.80 27.05
N ARG A 309 -17.33 8.06 25.98
CA ARG A 309 -15.98 7.72 25.48
C ARG A 309 -15.94 7.74 23.96
N ALA A 310 -14.88 8.32 23.40
CA ALA A 310 -14.66 8.32 21.96
C ALA A 310 -14.18 6.94 21.49
N ILE A 311 -14.97 6.26 20.66
CA ILE A 311 -14.64 4.96 20.07
C ILE A 311 -14.24 5.22 18.61
N TRP A 312 -12.98 4.99 18.32
CA TRP A 312 -12.40 5.24 16.99
C TRP A 312 -12.51 4.05 16.02
N ASP A 313 -12.92 2.87 16.53
CA ASP A 313 -13.03 1.62 15.80
C ASP A 313 -14.50 1.29 15.46
N PRO A 314 -14.86 1.11 14.17
CA PRO A 314 -16.25 0.82 13.79
C PRO A 314 -16.75 -0.54 14.31
N LEU A 315 -15.88 -1.52 14.52
CA LEU A 315 -16.27 -2.82 15.05
C LEU A 315 -16.59 -2.74 16.55
N LEU A 316 -15.80 -1.98 17.32
CA LEU A 316 -16.09 -1.72 18.73
C LEU A 316 -17.37 -0.89 18.90
N ILE A 317 -17.69 0.03 17.96
CA ILE A 317 -18.98 0.73 17.97
C ILE A 317 -20.13 -0.28 17.78
N ALA A 318 -20.00 -1.22 16.86
CA ALA A 318 -21.01 -2.25 16.61
C ALA A 318 -21.19 -3.18 17.81
N GLU A 319 -20.14 -3.44 18.58
CA GLU A 319 -20.22 -4.25 19.81
C GLU A 319 -21.09 -3.60 20.90
N GLU A 320 -21.17 -2.26 20.98
CA GLU A 320 -22.06 -1.57 21.93
C GLU A 320 -23.56 -1.86 21.68
N TRP A 321 -23.90 -2.34 20.48
CA TRP A 321 -25.30 -2.61 20.11
C TRP A 321 -25.78 -4.03 20.45
N ILE A 322 -24.88 -4.93 20.83
CA ILE A 322 -25.19 -6.37 21.03
C ILE A 322 -26.17 -6.64 22.17
N GLY A 323 -26.35 -5.68 23.09
CA GLY A 323 -27.27 -5.81 24.23
C GLY A 323 -28.75 -5.97 23.88
N THR A 324 -29.16 -5.71 22.64
CA THR A 324 -30.54 -5.85 22.17
C THR A 324 -30.64 -6.77 20.95
N PRO A 325 -31.77 -7.49 20.73
CA PRO A 325 -31.94 -8.33 19.55
C PRO A 325 -31.78 -7.58 18.22
N ARG A 326 -32.33 -6.36 18.10
CA ARG A 326 -32.19 -5.50 16.92
C ARG A 326 -30.74 -5.04 16.73
N GLY A 327 -30.08 -4.67 17.81
CA GLY A 327 -28.68 -4.27 17.78
C GLY A 327 -27.75 -5.41 17.36
N ARG A 328 -28.05 -6.66 17.77
CA ARG A 328 -27.30 -7.86 17.33
C ARG A 328 -27.38 -8.05 15.83
N VAL A 329 -28.56 -7.90 15.22
CA VAL A 329 -28.73 -7.98 13.77
C VAL A 329 -27.93 -6.87 13.08
N ALA A 330 -28.01 -5.63 13.57
CA ALA A 330 -27.23 -4.52 13.02
C ALA A 330 -25.71 -4.77 13.13
N ALA A 331 -25.22 -5.19 14.29
CA ALA A 331 -23.81 -5.50 14.51
C ALA A 331 -23.30 -6.63 13.58
N PHE A 332 -24.14 -7.67 13.35
CA PHE A 332 -23.80 -8.74 12.42
C PHE A 332 -23.60 -8.23 10.99
N PHE A 333 -24.53 -7.44 10.46
CA PHE A 333 -24.42 -6.92 9.08
C PHE A 333 -23.30 -5.89 8.93
N VAL A 334 -23.04 -5.06 9.95
CA VAL A 334 -21.88 -4.16 9.97
C VAL A 334 -20.59 -4.99 9.90
N ALA A 335 -20.43 -5.96 10.78
CA ALA A 335 -19.25 -6.82 10.80
C ALA A 335 -19.07 -7.63 9.49
N LEU A 336 -20.16 -8.15 8.90
CA LEU A 336 -20.14 -8.81 7.60
C LEU A 336 -19.69 -7.88 6.47
N SER A 337 -20.17 -6.64 6.45
CA SER A 337 -19.76 -5.64 5.46
C SER A 337 -18.27 -5.31 5.57
N PHE A 338 -17.76 -5.10 6.79
CA PHE A 338 -16.33 -4.88 7.01
C PHE A 338 -15.52 -6.16 6.72
N LEU A 339 -16.03 -7.35 6.97
CA LEU A 339 -15.38 -8.62 6.57
C LEU A 339 -15.17 -8.69 5.06
N ILE A 340 -16.21 -8.41 4.27
CA ILE A 340 -16.12 -8.34 2.80
C ILE A 340 -15.10 -7.27 2.38
N ALA A 341 -15.10 -6.13 3.06
CA ALA A 341 -14.14 -5.06 2.82
C ALA A 341 -12.70 -5.51 3.08
N GLN A 342 -12.44 -6.21 4.19
CA GLN A 342 -11.11 -6.70 4.55
C GLN A 342 -10.62 -7.83 3.64
N ILE A 343 -11.49 -8.75 3.23
CA ILE A 343 -11.15 -9.75 2.22
C ILE A 343 -10.69 -9.06 0.93
N GLY A 344 -11.44 -8.06 0.47
CA GLY A 344 -11.14 -7.36 -0.78
C GLY A 344 -9.80 -6.63 -0.75
N ILE A 345 -9.54 -5.81 0.28
CA ILE A 345 -8.27 -5.07 0.38
C ILE A 345 -7.09 -6.02 0.58
N ASN A 346 -7.29 -7.08 1.37
CA ASN A 346 -6.23 -8.04 1.66
C ASN A 346 -5.78 -8.81 0.42
N ILE A 347 -6.67 -9.05 -0.52
CA ILE A 347 -6.33 -9.68 -1.78
C ILE A 347 -5.72 -8.66 -2.74
N SER A 348 -6.40 -7.53 -3.00
CA SER A 348 -5.98 -6.57 -4.03
C SER A 348 -4.71 -5.82 -3.66
N ALA A 349 -4.71 -5.10 -2.55
CA ALA A 349 -3.62 -4.20 -2.18
C ALA A 349 -2.43 -4.92 -1.53
N ASN A 350 -2.69 -6.00 -0.76
CA ASN A 350 -1.66 -6.64 0.05
C ASN A 350 -1.11 -7.92 -0.57
N SER A 351 -1.92 -8.99 -0.71
CA SER A 351 -1.37 -10.29 -1.11
C SER A 351 -0.91 -10.34 -2.57
N ILE A 352 -1.68 -9.79 -3.52
CA ILE A 352 -1.26 -9.72 -4.93
C ILE A 352 -0.02 -8.86 -5.07
N SER A 353 0.00 -7.73 -4.39
CA SER A 353 1.11 -6.78 -4.42
C SER A 353 2.40 -7.38 -3.86
N ALA A 354 2.35 -7.98 -2.65
CA ALA A 354 3.50 -8.69 -2.08
C ALA A 354 3.90 -9.95 -2.88
N ALA A 355 2.92 -10.62 -3.52
CA ALA A 355 3.21 -11.75 -4.40
C ALA A 355 3.94 -11.31 -5.69
N ASN A 356 3.64 -10.13 -6.24
CA ASN A 356 4.41 -9.55 -7.35
C ASN A 356 5.86 -9.34 -6.96
N ASP A 357 6.11 -8.83 -5.74
CA ASP A 357 7.48 -8.65 -5.22
C ASP A 357 8.20 -9.99 -5.10
N LEU A 358 7.55 -10.96 -4.48
CA LEU A 358 8.14 -12.28 -4.30
C LEU A 358 8.39 -12.99 -5.63
N THR A 359 7.53 -12.76 -6.62
CA THR A 359 7.71 -13.23 -7.99
C THR A 359 8.94 -12.61 -8.63
N ALA A 360 9.21 -11.34 -8.41
CA ALA A 360 10.40 -10.66 -8.92
C ALA A 360 11.69 -11.11 -8.21
N LEU A 361 11.60 -11.45 -6.91
CA LEU A 361 12.74 -11.98 -6.15
C LEU A 361 13.10 -13.42 -6.55
N PHE A 362 12.10 -14.24 -6.85
CA PHE A 362 12.27 -15.67 -7.17
C PHE A 362 11.52 -16.09 -8.44
N PRO A 363 11.77 -15.45 -9.61
CA PRO A 363 10.95 -15.61 -10.81
C PRO A 363 10.90 -17.05 -11.33
N LYS A 364 11.94 -17.82 -11.07
CA LYS A 364 12.04 -19.22 -11.51
C LYS A 364 11.07 -20.16 -10.78
N TYR A 365 10.72 -19.86 -9.52
CA TYR A 365 9.98 -20.78 -8.65
C TYR A 365 8.64 -20.23 -8.17
N VAL A 366 8.50 -18.91 -8.15
CA VAL A 366 7.32 -18.22 -7.63
C VAL A 366 6.59 -17.50 -8.77
N ASN A 367 5.28 -17.69 -8.83
CA ASN A 367 4.34 -16.89 -9.59
C ASN A 367 3.37 -16.20 -8.61
N ILE A 368 2.55 -15.27 -9.09
CA ILE A 368 1.63 -14.50 -8.23
C ILE A 368 0.76 -15.42 -7.35
N ARG A 369 0.22 -16.53 -7.88
CA ARG A 369 -0.62 -17.45 -7.06
C ARG A 369 0.15 -18.08 -5.91
N ARG A 370 1.34 -18.64 -6.18
CA ARG A 370 2.18 -19.22 -5.11
C ARG A 370 2.64 -18.17 -4.13
N GLY A 371 2.99 -16.97 -4.64
CA GLY A 371 3.35 -15.82 -3.84
C GLY A 371 2.26 -15.43 -2.85
N GLN A 372 0.99 -15.39 -3.28
CA GLN A 372 -0.13 -15.09 -2.38
C GLN A 372 -0.23 -16.06 -1.20
N PHE A 373 -0.10 -17.38 -1.43
CA PHE A 373 -0.12 -18.36 -0.34
C PHE A 373 1.09 -18.22 0.60
N ILE A 374 2.27 -17.88 0.06
CA ILE A 374 3.44 -17.60 0.88
C ILE A 374 3.21 -16.35 1.75
N VAL A 375 2.60 -15.31 1.20
CA VAL A 375 2.22 -14.09 1.95
C VAL A 375 1.21 -14.40 3.05
N VAL A 376 0.24 -15.29 2.83
CA VAL A 376 -0.68 -15.74 3.89
C VAL A 376 0.08 -16.36 5.06
N LEU A 377 1.07 -17.21 4.78
CA LEU A 377 1.85 -17.87 5.83
C LEU A 377 2.81 -16.90 6.54
N LEU A 378 3.57 -16.12 5.78
CA LEU A 378 4.56 -15.20 6.34
C LEU A 378 3.90 -13.99 6.99
N GLY A 379 3.11 -13.25 6.23
CA GLY A 379 2.48 -12.01 6.70
C GLY A 379 1.34 -12.28 7.68
N GLY A 380 0.56 -13.32 7.41
CA GLY A 380 -0.57 -13.67 8.26
C GLY A 380 -0.16 -14.30 9.59
N TRP A 381 0.83 -15.17 9.63
CA TRP A 381 1.16 -15.95 10.81
C TRP A 381 2.55 -15.72 11.36
N ALA A 382 3.59 -15.76 10.53
CA ALA A 382 4.96 -15.71 11.01
C ALA A 382 5.37 -14.34 11.59
N LEU A 383 4.76 -13.25 11.12
CA LEU A 383 5.04 -11.88 11.58
C LEU A 383 4.19 -11.43 12.77
N CYS A 384 3.37 -12.31 13.35
CA CYS A 384 2.58 -12.05 14.57
C CYS A 384 1.83 -10.70 14.53
N PRO A 385 0.91 -10.46 13.56
CA PRO A 385 0.31 -9.14 13.33
C PRO A 385 -0.48 -8.58 14.53
N TRP A 386 -0.94 -9.41 15.45
CA TRP A 386 -1.61 -8.99 16.67
C TRP A 386 -0.74 -8.12 17.60
N GLU A 387 0.58 -8.28 17.55
CA GLU A 387 1.50 -7.42 18.29
C GLU A 387 1.53 -5.99 17.74
N VAL A 388 1.39 -5.82 16.43
CA VAL A 388 1.39 -4.51 15.77
C VAL A 388 0.11 -3.75 16.06
N ILE A 389 -1.04 -4.44 16.20
CA ILE A 389 -2.37 -3.83 16.39
C ILE A 389 -2.73 -3.67 17.87
N ALA A 390 -1.87 -4.10 18.79
CA ALA A 390 -2.16 -4.11 20.22
C ALA A 390 -2.74 -2.79 20.78
N ASN A 391 -2.37 -1.65 20.19
CA ASN A 391 -2.92 -0.34 20.56
C ASN A 391 -2.81 0.69 19.43
N THR A 392 -3.53 1.83 19.57
CA THR A 392 -3.55 2.93 18.60
C THR A 392 -2.16 3.53 18.34
N THR A 393 -1.31 3.59 19.38
CA THR A 393 0.04 4.15 19.27
C THR A 393 0.91 3.28 18.38
N THR A 394 0.91 1.96 18.61
CA THR A 394 1.69 1.00 17.81
C THR A 394 1.21 0.99 16.37
N LEU A 395 -0.11 1.01 16.11
CA LEU A 395 -0.66 1.07 14.77
C LEU A 395 -0.23 2.35 14.04
N THR A 396 -0.37 3.52 14.68
CA THR A 396 0.02 4.80 14.05
C THR A 396 1.54 4.93 13.92
N ALA A 397 2.33 4.33 14.83
CA ALA A 397 3.78 4.24 14.70
C ALA A 397 4.19 3.40 13.47
N PHE A 398 3.54 2.27 13.27
CA PHE A 398 3.76 1.44 12.08
C PHE A 398 3.39 2.21 10.81
N MET A 399 2.19 2.83 10.76
CA MET A 399 1.73 3.58 9.58
C MET A 399 2.63 4.78 9.25
N GLY A 400 3.18 5.48 10.23
CA GLY A 400 4.19 6.51 10.02
C GLY A 400 5.56 5.92 9.64
N GLY A 401 5.96 4.86 10.34
CA GLY A 401 7.29 4.26 10.24
C GLY A 401 7.63 3.70 8.86
N TYR A 402 6.75 2.91 8.24
CA TYR A 402 7.07 2.34 6.93
C TYR A 402 7.14 3.40 5.82
N SER A 403 6.39 4.49 5.94
CA SER A 403 6.34 5.54 4.94
C SER A 403 7.67 6.27 4.78
N ILE A 404 8.49 6.34 5.83
CA ILE A 404 9.82 6.94 5.78
C ILE A 404 10.78 6.18 4.87
N PHE A 405 10.60 4.87 4.71
CA PHE A 405 11.38 4.04 3.79
C PHE A 405 10.82 4.08 2.37
N LEU A 406 9.50 4.13 2.21
CA LEU A 406 8.85 4.11 0.91
C LEU A 406 8.93 5.47 0.19
N GLY A 407 8.99 6.57 0.94
CA GLY A 407 9.17 7.91 0.38
C GLY A 407 10.39 8.02 -0.53
N PRO A 408 11.62 7.70 -0.07
CA PRO A 408 12.81 7.70 -0.89
C PRO A 408 12.74 6.77 -2.10
N ILE A 409 12.12 5.59 -1.96
CA ILE A 409 11.97 4.65 -3.07
C ILE A 409 11.09 5.26 -4.17
N ALA A 410 9.93 5.80 -3.82
CA ALA A 410 9.04 6.46 -4.78
C ALA A 410 9.72 7.68 -5.43
N ALA A 411 10.45 8.46 -4.65
CA ALA A 411 11.19 9.64 -5.13
C ALA A 411 12.22 9.28 -6.20
N VAL A 412 13.01 8.22 -5.98
CA VAL A 412 13.98 7.72 -6.97
C VAL A 412 13.29 7.27 -8.24
N LEU A 413 12.28 6.40 -8.12
CA LEU A 413 11.56 5.86 -9.27
C LEU A 413 10.97 6.95 -10.16
N MET A 414 10.45 8.02 -9.53
CA MET A 414 9.88 9.17 -10.25
C MET A 414 10.96 10.08 -10.83
N CYS A 415 11.97 10.46 -10.03
CA CYS A 415 13.04 11.34 -10.49
C CYS A 415 13.84 10.70 -11.63
N ASP A 416 14.18 9.44 -11.49
CA ASP A 416 14.92 8.69 -12.50
C ASP A 416 14.16 8.64 -13.82
N TYR A 417 12.88 8.26 -13.77
CA TYR A 417 12.05 8.13 -14.96
C TYR A 417 11.74 9.46 -15.64
N PHE A 418 11.26 10.47 -14.89
CA PHE A 418 10.78 11.72 -15.48
C PHE A 418 11.91 12.72 -15.78
N ILE A 419 12.89 12.83 -14.89
CA ILE A 419 13.93 13.85 -14.97
C ILE A 419 15.21 13.30 -15.61
N VAL A 420 15.79 12.25 -15.02
CA VAL A 420 17.10 11.73 -15.46
C VAL A 420 16.99 11.10 -16.83
N HIS A 421 16.12 10.12 -17.01
CA HIS A 421 15.94 9.41 -18.29
C HIS A 421 14.88 10.03 -19.21
N ARG A 422 14.20 11.10 -18.79
CA ARG A 422 13.20 11.82 -19.61
C ARG A 422 12.17 10.92 -20.27
N GLN A 423 11.66 9.95 -19.49
CA GLN A 423 10.69 8.91 -19.91
C GLN A 423 11.19 7.96 -21.02
N LYS A 424 12.49 7.82 -21.18
CA LYS A 424 13.10 7.01 -22.21
C LYS A 424 13.85 5.85 -21.59
N TYR A 425 13.21 4.70 -21.49
CA TYR A 425 13.83 3.44 -21.09
C TYR A 425 13.82 2.45 -22.25
N ASP A 426 14.73 1.49 -22.19
CA ASP A 426 14.73 0.32 -23.03
C ASP A 426 14.10 -0.85 -22.27
N TYR A 427 12.97 -1.37 -22.78
CA TYR A 427 12.25 -2.43 -22.09
C TYR A 427 12.98 -3.78 -22.15
N GLU A 428 13.79 -4.05 -23.19
CA GLU A 428 14.55 -5.29 -23.34
C GLU A 428 15.64 -5.38 -22.27
N GLU A 429 16.29 -4.26 -21.99
CA GLU A 429 17.34 -4.13 -21.00
C GLU A 429 16.85 -4.33 -19.55
N PHE A 430 15.56 -4.22 -19.29
CA PHE A 430 15.00 -4.57 -17.96
C PHE A 430 15.22 -6.04 -17.59
N TYR A 431 15.43 -6.91 -18.56
CA TYR A 431 15.59 -8.36 -18.37
C TYR A 431 17.01 -8.83 -18.61
N ASN A 432 17.91 -7.94 -19.00
CA ASN A 432 19.31 -8.23 -19.30
C ASN A 432 20.21 -7.97 -18.07
N PRO A 433 20.68 -9.01 -17.36
CA PRO A 433 21.50 -8.84 -16.16
C PRO A 433 22.90 -8.25 -16.46
N ASN A 434 23.33 -8.26 -17.71
CA ASN A 434 24.60 -7.70 -18.16
C ASN A 434 24.44 -6.41 -18.98
N GLY A 435 23.21 -5.89 -19.05
CA GLY A 435 22.85 -4.72 -19.83
C GLY A 435 23.19 -3.38 -19.17
N ILE A 436 22.64 -2.30 -19.75
CA ILE A 436 22.94 -0.93 -19.34
C ILE A 436 22.55 -0.62 -17.89
N TYR A 437 21.46 -1.24 -17.38
CA TYR A 437 21.00 -1.04 -16.01
C TYR A 437 21.85 -1.76 -14.95
N ARG A 438 22.95 -2.39 -15.34
CA ARG A 438 24.00 -2.82 -14.42
C ARG A 438 24.87 -1.65 -13.96
N TYR A 439 24.82 -0.50 -14.63
CA TYR A 439 25.56 0.73 -14.31
C TYR A 439 27.09 0.54 -14.24
N GLY A 440 27.63 -0.42 -14.98
CA GLY A 440 29.07 -0.73 -15.00
C GLY A 440 29.63 -1.26 -13.67
N THR A 441 28.79 -1.53 -12.67
CA THR A 441 29.23 -1.99 -11.35
C THR A 441 29.17 -3.53 -11.24
N ARG A 442 30.10 -4.13 -10.46
CA ARG A 442 30.08 -5.58 -10.22
C ARG A 442 28.79 -6.02 -9.50
N LEU A 443 28.26 -5.19 -8.60
CA LEU A 443 27.06 -5.44 -7.83
C LEU A 443 25.78 -5.05 -8.57
N GLY A 444 25.85 -4.59 -9.82
CA GLY A 444 24.69 -4.16 -10.59
C GLY A 444 23.86 -3.11 -9.85
N THR A 445 24.54 -2.13 -9.26
CA THR A 445 23.95 -1.10 -8.38
C THR A 445 24.12 0.28 -9.02
N ASN A 446 23.05 1.04 -9.09
CA ASN A 446 23.13 2.46 -9.31
C ASN A 446 23.59 3.14 -8.01
N TRP A 447 24.91 3.34 -7.84
CA TRP A 447 25.48 3.88 -6.60
C TRP A 447 24.90 5.22 -6.20
N ARG A 448 24.37 5.99 -7.16
CA ARG A 448 23.76 7.31 -6.93
C ARG A 448 22.53 7.21 -6.02
N THR A 449 21.92 6.03 -5.92
CA THR A 449 20.75 5.80 -5.08
C THR A 449 21.09 5.54 -3.62
N ILE A 450 22.34 5.19 -3.28
CA ILE A 450 22.71 4.84 -1.90
C ILE A 450 22.71 6.07 -0.99
N PRO A 451 23.39 7.20 -1.34
CA PRO A 451 23.41 8.38 -0.47
C PRO A 451 22.02 8.93 -0.16
N LEU A 452 21.15 8.98 -1.17
CA LEU A 452 19.79 9.52 -1.01
C LEU A 452 18.89 8.64 -0.12
N LEU A 453 19.06 7.31 -0.16
CA LEU A 453 18.35 6.42 0.76
C LEU A 453 18.77 6.72 2.20
N LEU A 454 20.08 6.86 2.45
CA LEU A 454 20.61 7.18 3.77
C LEU A 454 20.10 8.54 4.27
N VAL A 455 20.19 9.61 3.46
CA VAL A 455 19.72 10.95 3.85
C VAL A 455 18.19 11.00 3.97
N GLY A 456 17.47 10.21 3.18
CA GLY A 456 16.00 10.18 3.18
C GLY A 456 15.38 9.55 4.41
N PHE A 457 15.94 8.46 4.97
CA PHE A 457 15.32 7.79 6.10
C PHE A 457 16.13 7.77 7.40
N VAL A 458 17.48 7.79 7.36
CA VAL A 458 18.30 7.69 8.58
C VAL A 458 18.00 8.80 9.60
N PRO A 459 17.81 10.08 9.22
CA PRO A 459 17.48 11.13 10.18
C PRO A 459 16.13 10.94 10.89
N LEU A 460 15.23 10.11 10.33
CA LEU A 460 13.90 9.84 10.87
C LEU A 460 13.89 8.63 11.83
N LEU A 461 14.91 7.76 11.76
CA LEU A 461 14.97 6.52 12.57
C LEU A 461 14.98 6.75 14.08
N PRO A 462 15.73 7.74 14.64
CA PRO A 462 15.67 7.99 16.08
C PRO A 462 14.27 8.38 16.54
N GLY A 463 13.58 9.26 15.78
CA GLY A 463 12.20 9.66 16.06
C GLY A 463 11.24 8.46 16.02
N LEU A 464 11.37 7.57 15.03
CA LEU A 464 10.61 6.32 14.96
C LEU A 464 10.84 5.44 16.18
N ALA A 465 12.12 5.25 16.58
CA ALA A 465 12.49 4.44 17.75
C ALA A 465 11.85 4.97 19.04
N SER A 466 11.89 6.30 19.26
CA SER A 466 11.26 6.91 20.44
C SER A 466 9.75 6.85 20.41
N TYR A 467 9.14 6.83 19.23
CA TYR A 467 7.70 6.72 19.07
C TYR A 467 7.19 5.29 19.36
N ILE A 468 7.98 4.28 19.01
CA ILE A 468 7.70 2.86 19.33
C ILE A 468 7.98 2.57 20.78
N ASN A 469 9.13 3.03 21.31
CA ASN A 469 9.55 2.82 22.70
C ASN A 469 9.67 4.16 23.43
N THR A 470 8.65 4.49 24.20
CA THR A 470 8.56 5.75 24.97
C THR A 470 9.62 5.90 26.07
N SER A 471 10.36 4.84 26.39
CA SER A 471 11.51 4.90 27.31
C SER A 471 12.70 5.63 26.69
N ILE A 472 12.77 5.72 25.36
CA ILE A 472 13.80 6.45 24.63
C ILE A 472 13.44 7.94 24.62
N LYS A 473 14.09 8.72 25.47
CA LYS A 473 13.90 10.17 25.55
C LYS A 473 14.81 10.87 24.54
N LEU A 474 14.22 11.58 23.60
CA LEU A 474 14.91 12.38 22.57
C LEU A 474 14.48 13.84 22.63
N PRO A 475 15.33 14.76 22.14
CA PRO A 475 14.95 16.16 21.95
C PRO A 475 13.69 16.29 21.12
N GLN A 476 12.82 17.26 21.47
CA GLN A 476 11.55 17.48 20.81
C GLN A 476 11.68 17.69 19.29
N GLY A 477 12.75 18.32 18.84
CA GLY A 477 13.01 18.53 17.40
C GLY A 477 13.16 17.23 16.62
N VAL A 478 13.83 16.22 17.20
CA VAL A 478 13.99 14.90 16.56
C VAL A 478 12.68 14.15 16.48
N GLN A 479 11.85 14.22 17.54
CA GLN A 479 10.51 13.64 17.55
C GLN A 479 9.62 14.33 16.51
N ASN A 480 9.68 15.66 16.43
CA ASN A 480 8.92 16.45 15.47
C ASN A 480 9.33 16.17 14.02
N LEU A 481 10.62 15.94 13.76
CA LEU A 481 11.10 15.57 12.43
C LEU A 481 10.46 14.26 11.95
N TYR A 482 10.31 13.28 12.83
CA TYR A 482 9.61 12.03 12.50
C TYR A 482 8.13 12.27 12.13
N LEU A 483 7.43 13.23 12.77
CA LEU A 483 6.04 13.56 12.45
C LEU A 483 5.86 14.12 11.03
N VAL A 484 6.90 14.74 10.46
CA VAL A 484 6.92 15.19 9.05
C VAL A 484 7.13 14.00 8.09
N GLY A 485 7.82 12.96 8.51
CA GLY A 485 7.99 11.65 7.89
C GLY A 485 8.07 11.65 6.36
N TYR A 486 6.99 11.28 5.69
CA TYR A 486 6.91 11.18 4.23
C TYR A 486 7.24 12.51 3.51
N PHE A 487 6.80 13.65 4.04
CA PHE A 487 7.07 14.97 3.47
C PHE A 487 8.52 15.45 3.64
N TYR A 488 9.29 14.82 4.51
CA TYR A 488 10.74 14.96 4.55
C TYR A 488 11.41 13.96 3.61
N SER A 489 11.08 12.67 3.76
CA SER A 489 11.83 11.59 3.11
C SER A 489 11.72 11.62 1.58
N PHE A 490 10.53 11.89 1.03
CA PHE A 490 10.31 11.96 -0.41
C PHE A 490 11.06 13.13 -1.08
N PRO A 491 10.84 14.41 -0.71
CA PRO A 491 11.48 15.51 -1.41
C PRO A 491 12.99 15.57 -1.19
N VAL A 492 13.49 15.22 -0.01
CA VAL A 492 14.93 15.19 0.27
C VAL A 492 15.61 14.12 -0.61
N ALA A 493 15.03 12.93 -0.71
CA ALA A 493 15.57 11.88 -1.58
C ALA A 493 15.49 12.28 -3.07
N PHE A 494 14.38 12.89 -3.49
CA PHE A 494 14.19 13.37 -4.87
C PHE A 494 15.25 14.40 -5.25
N LEU A 495 15.42 15.43 -4.45
CA LEU A 495 16.38 16.50 -4.69
C LEU A 495 17.82 15.99 -4.63
N THR A 496 18.15 15.14 -3.65
CA THR A 496 19.48 14.56 -3.53
C THR A 496 19.83 13.71 -4.75
N TYR A 497 18.88 12.86 -5.21
CA TYR A 497 19.07 12.06 -6.42
C TYR A 497 19.28 12.94 -7.66
N TYR A 498 18.45 13.95 -7.82
CA TYR A 498 18.55 14.89 -8.93
C TYR A 498 19.92 15.59 -8.95
N ILE A 499 20.37 16.12 -7.80
CA ILE A 499 21.67 16.80 -7.69
C ILE A 499 22.82 15.82 -8.00
N ILE A 500 22.79 14.61 -7.45
CA ILE A 500 23.83 13.60 -7.73
C ILE A 500 23.85 13.24 -9.22
N CYS A 501 22.70 13.09 -9.88
CA CYS A 501 22.65 12.80 -11.31
C CYS A 501 23.07 13.98 -12.20
N LEU A 502 22.91 15.23 -11.73
CA LEU A 502 23.47 16.41 -12.41
C LEU A 502 25.01 16.43 -12.33
N LEU A 503 25.57 16.10 -11.17
CA LEU A 503 27.02 16.09 -10.95
C LEU A 503 27.69 14.88 -11.60
N PHE A 504 27.02 13.75 -11.62
CA PHE A 504 27.51 12.45 -12.09
C PHE A 504 26.46 11.78 -12.99
N PRO A 505 26.26 12.22 -14.24
CA PRO A 505 25.21 11.71 -15.11
C PRO A 505 25.42 10.22 -15.42
N PRO A 506 24.33 9.45 -15.53
CA PRO A 506 24.38 8.03 -15.92
C PRO A 506 24.41 7.86 -17.45
N GLU A 507 25.42 8.41 -18.13
CA GLU A 507 25.48 8.51 -19.60
C GLU A 507 25.29 7.17 -20.33
N SER A 508 25.84 6.07 -19.79
CA SER A 508 25.72 4.74 -20.37
C SER A 508 24.28 4.17 -20.40
N THR A 509 23.36 4.80 -19.65
CA THR A 509 21.97 4.38 -19.54
C THR A 509 21.01 5.31 -20.26
N LEU A 510 21.47 6.49 -20.72
CA LEU A 510 20.67 7.45 -21.47
C LEU A 510 20.50 6.98 -22.90
N ILE A 511 19.27 6.93 -23.37
CA ILE A 511 18.90 6.52 -24.72
C ILE A 511 18.16 7.64 -25.45
N GLU A 512 18.29 7.70 -26.79
CA GLU A 512 17.70 8.78 -27.59
C GLU A 512 16.17 8.67 -27.67
N LYS A 513 15.67 7.44 -27.81
CA LYS A 513 14.21 7.16 -27.91
C LYS A 513 13.80 6.07 -26.92
N ALA A 514 12.58 6.17 -26.42
CA ALA A 514 12.01 5.09 -25.63
C ALA A 514 11.82 3.85 -26.50
N ILE A 515 12.36 2.71 -26.07
CA ILE A 515 12.17 1.42 -26.73
C ILE A 515 11.05 0.70 -25.99
N ILE A 516 9.95 0.47 -26.70
CA ILE A 516 8.73 -0.16 -26.19
C ILE A 516 8.51 -1.45 -26.97
N GLN A 517 7.80 -2.42 -26.40
CA GLN A 517 7.53 -3.70 -27.07
C GLN A 517 6.97 -3.51 -28.50
N PRO A 518 7.53 -4.17 -29.54
CA PRO A 518 7.20 -3.90 -30.95
C PRO A 518 5.73 -4.07 -31.33
N SER A 519 4.99 -4.94 -30.63
CA SER A 519 3.53 -5.11 -30.82
C SER A 519 2.72 -3.84 -30.54
N ARG A 520 3.35 -2.80 -29.98
CA ARG A 520 2.73 -1.53 -29.54
C ARG A 520 3.15 -0.31 -30.32
N GLU A 521 4.22 -0.37 -31.09
CA GLU A 521 4.59 0.76 -31.95
C GLU A 521 3.44 1.17 -32.89
N ARG A 522 2.53 0.24 -33.19
CA ARG A 522 1.32 0.53 -33.99
C ARG A 522 0.18 1.23 -33.22
N ASN A 523 0.20 1.19 -31.87
CA ASN A 523 -0.85 1.77 -31.02
C ASN A 523 -0.34 2.90 -30.10
N VAL A 524 0.95 3.12 -30.03
CA VAL A 524 1.51 4.34 -29.43
C VAL A 524 1.27 5.46 -30.44
N LEU A 525 0.22 6.22 -30.16
CA LEU A 525 -0.11 7.55 -30.64
C LEU A 525 0.73 8.00 -31.82
N SER A 526 0.12 8.08 -32.99
CA SER A 526 0.60 9.01 -34.01
C SER A 526 0.84 10.36 -33.31
N GLU A 527 1.86 11.11 -33.71
CA GLU A 527 2.11 12.47 -33.16
C GLU A 527 0.86 13.38 -33.24
N SER A 528 -0.16 13.00 -34.01
CA SER A 528 -1.48 13.63 -34.09
C SER A 528 -2.36 13.43 -32.85
N ASP A 529 -2.19 12.35 -32.07
CA ASP A 529 -2.93 12.13 -30.79
C ASP A 529 -2.29 12.86 -29.60
N LEU A 530 -1.11 13.41 -29.77
CA LEU A 530 -0.48 14.40 -28.88
C LEU A 530 -1.14 15.79 -29.00
N GLN A 531 -2.12 15.97 -29.86
CA GLN A 531 -3.00 17.14 -29.88
C GLN A 531 -4.06 17.05 -28.77
N LYS A 532 -3.60 17.21 -27.49
CA LYS A 532 -4.12 18.15 -26.50
C LYS A 532 -5.45 17.86 -25.80
N PRO A 533 -5.39 17.55 -24.53
CA PRO A 533 -6.23 18.26 -23.56
C PRO A 533 -5.49 19.51 -23.04
N LYS A 534 -6.22 20.62 -22.82
CA LYS A 534 -5.68 21.89 -22.25
C LYS A 534 -4.85 21.70 -20.97
N ILE A 535 -5.17 20.70 -20.16
CA ILE A 535 -4.45 20.33 -18.94
C ILE A 535 -2.99 19.90 -19.24
N TYR A 536 -2.73 19.16 -20.32
CA TYR A 536 -1.37 18.77 -20.72
C TYR A 536 -0.50 19.99 -21.07
N GLN A 537 -1.08 21.00 -21.70
CA GLN A 537 -0.37 22.27 -21.99
C GLN A 537 -0.10 23.05 -20.71
N ILE A 538 -1.02 23.03 -19.73
CA ILE A 538 -0.84 23.67 -18.42
C ILE A 538 0.26 22.95 -17.66
N THR A 539 0.27 21.61 -17.62
CA THR A 539 1.30 20.83 -16.93
C THR A 539 2.67 20.97 -17.62
N LYS A 540 2.71 20.97 -18.97
CA LYS A 540 3.95 21.19 -19.72
C LYS A 540 4.48 22.62 -19.55
N LYS A 541 3.60 23.60 -19.47
CA LYS A 541 3.95 24.99 -19.18
C LYS A 541 4.42 25.13 -17.75
N PHE A 542 3.72 24.53 -16.79
CA PHE A 542 4.12 24.53 -15.37
C PHE A 542 5.48 23.86 -15.14
N ILE A 543 5.74 22.71 -15.77
CA ILE A 543 7.04 22.03 -15.69
C ILE A 543 8.12 22.84 -16.40
N LYS A 544 7.82 23.49 -17.52
CA LYS A 544 8.77 24.32 -18.25
C LYS A 544 9.07 25.65 -17.55
N ASP A 545 8.07 26.22 -16.88
CA ASP A 545 8.20 27.55 -16.23
C ASP A 545 8.68 27.45 -14.76
N VAL A 546 8.65 26.25 -14.15
CA VAL A 546 9.02 26.04 -12.73
C VAL A 546 10.29 25.18 -12.58
N VAL A 547 10.66 24.37 -13.60
CA VAL A 547 11.77 23.39 -13.50
C VAL A 547 12.91 23.73 -14.48
N LEU A 548 12.76 24.68 -15.40
CA LEU A 548 13.78 25.28 -16.25
C LEU A 548 13.85 26.78 -16.00
#